data_ad2064a7b0be8d50a086e2dae6283724
#
_entry.id   ad2064a7b0be8d50a086e2dae6283724
#
_cell.length_a   1.000
_cell.length_b   1.000
_cell.length_c   1.000
_cell.angle_alpha   90.00
_cell.angle_beta   90.00
_cell.angle_gamma   90.00
#
_symmetry.space_group_name_H-M   'P 1'
#
loop_
_entity.id
_entity.type
_entity.pdbx_description
1 polymer ?
#
loop_
_entity_poly.entity_id
_entity_poly.type
_entity_poly.pdbx_seq_one_letter_code
_entity_poly.pdbx_strand_id
1 'polypeptide(L)'
;MARPALPASADVVVIGLGRFGSSVAVHLSRLGHEVLAIDRREELVQRWSNDLTYVVQADTTDPATLKRLGVDAFQHAIVAIGEDVE
;
A
#
# COMPACT_ATOMS: atom_id res chain seq x y z
N MET A 1 0.81 -14.74 -18.55
CA MET A 1 -0.19 -14.28 -19.19
C MET A 1 -0.63 -12.98 -18.71
N ALA A 2 -1.10 -12.33 -19.46
CA ALA A 2 -1.43 -11.05 -19.16
C ALA A 2 -2.50 -11.01 -18.16
N ARG A 3 -2.44 -10.12 -17.32
CA ARG A 3 -3.46 -9.86 -16.48
C ARG A 3 -4.58 -9.37 -17.25
N PRO A 4 -5.68 -9.83 -16.99
CA PRO A 4 -6.81 -9.42 -17.68
C PRO A 4 -6.92 -8.01 -17.43
N ALA A 5 -7.29 -7.41 -18.22
CA ALA A 5 -7.48 -6.15 -18.15
C ALA A 5 -8.13 -5.74 -16.97
N LEU A 6 -7.43 -5.53 -16.02
CA LEU A 6 -7.99 -4.97 -14.94
C LEU A 6 -7.81 -3.60 -15.10
N PRO A 7 -8.56 -2.97 -15.76
CA PRO A 7 -8.36 -1.67 -16.12
C PRO A 7 -7.82 -0.91 -14.99
N ALA A 8 -8.16 0.14 -14.92
CA ALA A 8 -7.68 1.10 -14.07
C ALA A 8 -7.59 0.73 -12.66
N SER A 9 -8.20 -0.29 -12.32
CA SER A 9 -8.25 -0.66 -10.94
C SER A 9 -7.01 -1.31 -10.43
N ALA A 10 -6.06 -1.50 -11.29
CA ALA A 10 -5.01 -2.36 -10.92
C ALA A 10 -4.04 -1.84 -9.91
N ASP A 11 -3.59 -0.65 -10.01
CA ASP A 11 -2.44 -0.23 -9.23
C ASP A 11 -2.83 0.77 -8.16
N VAL A 12 -2.77 0.33 -6.93
CA VAL A 12 -3.10 1.19 -5.80
C VAL A 12 -1.94 1.15 -4.82
N VAL A 13 -1.55 2.29 -4.30
CA VAL A 13 -0.57 2.33 -3.23
C VAL A 13 -1.27 2.82 -1.97
N VAL A 14 -1.05 2.14 -0.86
CA VAL A 14 -1.60 2.54 0.42
C VAL A 14 -0.43 2.94 1.31
N ILE A 15 -0.43 4.17 1.76
CA ILE A 15 0.64 4.70 2.56
C ILE A 15 0.16 4.79 4.00
N GLY A 16 0.68 3.93 4.83
CA GLY A 16 0.25 3.82 6.22
C GLY A 16 -0.58 2.56 6.43
N LEU A 17 -0.14 1.71 7.35
CA LEU A 17 -0.80 0.45 7.63
C LEU A 17 -1.39 0.38 9.04
N GLY A 18 -1.89 1.52 9.52
CA GLY A 18 -2.65 1.52 10.74
C GLY A 18 -4.00 0.83 10.51
N ARG A 19 -4.95 1.06 11.37
CA ARG A 19 -6.22 0.36 11.26
C ARG A 19 -6.91 0.60 9.93
N PHE A 20 -7.00 1.84 9.54
CA PHE A 20 -7.72 2.16 8.31
C PHE A 20 -6.93 1.69 7.09
N GLY A 21 -5.64 2.02 7.06
CA GLY A 21 -4.83 1.67 5.90
C GLY A 21 -4.75 0.19 5.66
N SER A 22 -4.55 -0.59 6.73
CA SER A 22 -4.47 -2.03 6.57
C SER A 22 -5.80 -2.61 6.13
N SER A 23 -6.90 -2.11 6.65
CA SER A 23 -8.20 -2.59 6.27
C SER A 23 -8.48 -2.32 4.80
N VAL A 24 -8.16 -1.12 4.34
CA VAL A 24 -8.35 -0.77 2.95
C VAL A 24 -7.45 -1.60 2.05
N ALA A 25 -6.19 -1.77 2.45
CA ALA A 25 -5.25 -2.52 1.63
C ALA A 25 -5.69 -3.98 1.45
N VAL A 26 -6.10 -4.60 2.53
CA VAL A 26 -6.54 -5.99 2.46
C VAL A 26 -7.81 -6.10 1.62
N HIS A 27 -8.72 -5.19 1.82
CA HIS A 27 -9.97 -5.23 1.09
C HIS A 27 -9.72 -5.07 -0.42
N LEU A 28 -8.89 -4.12 -0.80
CA LEU A 28 -8.60 -3.92 -2.21
C LEU A 28 -7.86 -5.12 -2.80
N SER A 29 -6.96 -5.70 -2.03
CA SER A 29 -6.24 -6.88 -2.50
C SER A 29 -7.21 -8.02 -2.77
N ARG A 30 -8.19 -8.19 -1.92
CA ARG A 30 -9.17 -9.25 -2.12
C ARG A 30 -10.05 -9.01 -3.32
N LEU A 31 -10.21 -7.76 -3.70
CA LEU A 31 -10.98 -7.44 -4.89
C LEU A 31 -10.18 -7.59 -6.17
N GLY A 32 -8.91 -7.96 -6.06
CA GLY A 32 -8.11 -8.21 -7.24
C GLY A 32 -7.21 -7.07 -7.65
N HIS A 33 -7.16 -6.00 -6.88
CA HIS A 33 -6.26 -4.91 -7.21
C HIS A 33 -4.84 -5.26 -6.80
N GLU A 34 -3.87 -4.71 -7.51
CA GLU A 34 -2.49 -4.82 -7.08
C GLU A 34 -2.22 -3.69 -6.11
N VAL A 35 -1.91 -4.04 -4.90
CA VAL A 35 -1.73 -3.07 -3.84
C VAL A 35 -0.31 -3.09 -3.35
N LEU A 36 0.33 -1.93 -3.32
CA LEU A 36 1.62 -1.76 -2.67
C LEU A 36 1.32 -1.03 -1.36
N ALA A 37 1.68 -1.63 -0.25
CA ALA A 37 1.47 -1.02 1.05
C ALA A 37 2.80 -0.60 1.63
N ILE A 38 2.87 0.57 2.21
CA ILE A 38 4.11 1.14 2.72
C ILE A 38 3.87 1.64 4.14
N ASP A 39 4.74 1.26 5.04
CA ASP A 39 4.72 1.82 6.39
C ASP A 39 6.14 1.88 6.90
N ARG A 40 6.41 2.81 7.79
CA ARG A 40 7.76 2.91 8.33
C ARG A 40 7.96 1.98 9.52
N ARG A 41 6.90 1.44 10.08
CA ARG A 41 7.01 0.60 11.27
C ARG A 41 7.16 -0.85 10.87
N GLU A 42 8.29 -1.40 11.22
CA GLU A 42 8.61 -2.76 10.83
C GLU A 42 7.58 -3.76 11.31
N GLU A 43 7.07 -3.59 12.50
CA GLU A 43 6.13 -4.56 13.02
C GLU A 43 4.84 -4.59 12.20
N LEU A 44 4.43 -3.47 11.63
CA LEU A 44 3.25 -3.49 10.79
C LEU A 44 3.55 -4.09 9.43
N VAL A 45 4.73 -3.84 8.90
CA VAL A 45 5.12 -4.46 7.66
C VAL A 45 5.13 -5.98 7.80
N GLN A 46 5.69 -6.47 8.89
CA GLN A 46 5.73 -7.92 9.09
C GLN A 46 4.35 -8.49 9.34
N ARG A 47 3.52 -7.76 10.07
CA ARG A 47 2.19 -8.25 10.36
C ARG A 47 1.37 -8.47 9.09
N TRP A 48 1.48 -7.59 8.12
CA TRP A 48 0.62 -7.64 6.96
C TRP A 48 1.27 -8.29 5.74
N SER A 49 2.53 -8.70 5.84
CA SER A 49 3.24 -9.22 4.68
C SER A 49 2.67 -10.54 4.19
N ASN A 50 1.95 -11.28 5.02
CA ASN A 50 1.35 -12.51 4.56
C ASN A 50 -0.01 -12.31 3.91
N ASP A 51 -0.63 -11.16 4.18
CA ASP A 51 -1.95 -10.91 3.64
C ASP A 51 -1.90 -10.04 2.39
N LEU A 52 -0.79 -9.39 2.15
CA LEU A 52 -0.64 -8.48 1.03
C LEU A 52 0.55 -8.90 0.21
N THR A 53 0.44 -8.74 -1.09
CA THR A 53 1.50 -9.18 -1.98
C THR A 53 2.74 -8.32 -1.87
N TYR A 54 2.55 -7.02 -1.76
CA TYR A 54 3.67 -6.11 -1.72
C TYR A 54 3.57 -5.21 -0.50
N VAL A 55 4.47 -5.40 0.44
CA VAL A 55 4.51 -4.57 1.64
C VAL A 55 5.96 -4.14 1.83
N VAL A 56 6.18 -2.86 1.98
CA VAL A 56 7.53 -2.32 2.05
C VAL A 56 7.67 -1.43 3.26
N GLN A 57 8.80 -1.56 3.93
CA GLN A 57 9.11 -0.65 5.03
C GLN A 57 9.89 0.53 4.46
N ALA A 58 9.39 1.71 4.67
CA ALA A 58 10.07 2.90 4.18
C ALA A 58 9.57 4.12 4.94
N ASP A 59 10.39 5.17 4.92
CA ASP A 59 10.03 6.41 5.57
C ASP A 59 9.01 7.13 4.71
N THR A 60 7.78 7.10 5.12
CA THR A 60 6.70 7.64 4.33
C THR A 60 6.65 9.16 4.38
N THR A 61 7.50 9.77 5.18
CA THR A 61 7.56 11.22 5.22
C THR A 61 8.62 11.78 4.28
N ASP A 62 9.37 10.92 3.62
CA ASP A 62 10.43 11.36 2.73
C ASP A 62 9.98 11.25 1.28
N PRO A 63 9.73 12.37 0.61
CA PRO A 63 9.24 12.31 -0.77
C PRO A 63 10.19 11.59 -1.71
N ALA A 64 11.49 11.70 -1.47
CA ALA A 64 12.45 11.03 -2.35
C ALA A 64 12.33 9.52 -2.24
N THR A 65 12.07 9.02 -1.03
CA THR A 65 11.88 7.60 -0.83
C THR A 65 10.63 7.12 -1.56
N LEU A 66 9.54 7.85 -1.45
CA LEU A 66 8.32 7.45 -2.12
C LEU A 66 8.50 7.47 -3.63
N LYS A 67 9.23 8.44 -4.14
CA LYS A 67 9.46 8.50 -5.56
C LYS A 67 10.28 7.33 -6.04
N ARG A 68 11.29 6.92 -5.27
CA ARG A 68 12.10 5.76 -5.65
C ARG A 68 11.28 4.49 -5.66
N LEU A 69 10.26 4.41 -4.84
CA LEU A 69 9.39 3.23 -4.82
C LEU A 69 8.39 3.24 -5.95
N GLY A 70 8.37 4.29 -6.75
CA GLY A 70 7.49 4.33 -7.89
C GLY A 70 6.07 4.74 -7.57
N VAL A 71 5.87 5.42 -6.46
CA VAL A 71 4.54 5.80 -6.04
C VAL A 71 3.85 6.65 -7.10
N ASP A 72 4.62 7.46 -7.82
CA ASP A 72 4.05 8.32 -8.85
C ASP A 72 3.45 7.53 -10.01
N ALA A 73 3.85 6.28 -10.18
CA ALA A 73 3.33 5.49 -11.28
C ALA A 73 2.02 4.80 -10.95
N PHE A 74 1.58 4.88 -9.72
CA PHE A 74 0.35 4.22 -9.33
C PHE A 74 -0.83 5.11 -9.69
N GLN A 75 -1.91 4.50 -10.08
CA GLN A 75 -3.07 5.25 -10.49
C GLN A 75 -3.82 5.83 -9.31
N HIS A 76 -3.74 5.17 -8.17
CA HIS A 76 -4.47 5.62 -7.00
C HIS A 76 -3.56 5.56 -5.79
N ALA A 77 -3.64 6.55 -4.96
CA ALA A 77 -2.86 6.58 -3.73
C ALA A 77 -3.78 6.89 -2.57
N ILE A 78 -3.68 6.09 -1.53
CA ILE A 78 -4.46 6.29 -0.34
C ILE A 78 -3.49 6.56 0.80
N VAL A 79 -3.63 7.71 1.42
CA VAL A 79 -2.72 8.10 2.47
C VAL A 79 -3.48 8.01 3.79
N ALA A 80 -3.02 7.11 4.65
CA ALA A 80 -3.68 6.85 5.92
C ALA A 80 -2.73 7.06 7.09
N ILE A 81 -1.79 7.93 6.92
CA ILE A 81 -0.81 8.19 7.93
C ILE A 81 -1.44 9.01 9.05
N GLY A 82 -1.19 8.60 10.26
CA GLY A 82 -1.66 9.36 11.40
C GLY A 82 -3.01 8.97 11.94
N GLU A 83 -3.69 8.08 11.24
CA GLU A 83 -5.00 7.71 11.68
C GLU A 83 -4.96 6.67 12.78
N ASP A 84 -3.84 6.17 13.10
CA ASP A 84 -3.78 5.12 14.08
C ASP A 84 -3.48 5.69 15.43
N VAL A 85 -3.88 6.81 15.66
CA VAL A 85 -3.70 7.33 16.86
C VAL A 85 -4.52 6.70 17.83
N GLU A 86 -5.00 6.27 18.09
CA GLU A 86 -5.76 5.77 18.93
C GLU A 86 -5.72 5.56 19.79
#